data_7b99a835e64342193bbd9f6cab173610
#
_entry.id   7b99a835e64342193bbd9f6cab173610
#
_cell.length_a   1.000
_cell.length_b   1.000
_cell.length_c   1.000
_cell.angle_alpha   90.00
_cell.angle_beta   90.00
_cell.angle_gamma   90.00
#
_symmetry.space_group_name_H-M   'P 1'
#
loop_
_entity.id
_entity.type
_entity.pdbx_description
1 polymer ?
#
loop_
_entity_poly.entity_id
_entity_poly.type
_entity_poly.pdbx_seq_one_letter_code
_entity_poly.pdbx_strand_id
1 'polypeptide(L)'
;MFRPDQLKYLLFVFLFSAQNAVLGQSGTASQRWVRTTGNLPFIEFGPGDDRLGGAKMGYLDSNVLLKVTDSLKGDYIVQLSRYHKAFISRENVRFVENKKQEDFNLSGNWLVSGDEKYDHVKISLPERLPYRSQMQLNPGRIILDIFGVTSNTNWVTQLKSAKEIKNAWYEQLEDDVLRVHIELRNGNHWGYRVFYDSTGSKLILKIKRPPASRDIRKILIAVDAGHGGKNTGAAGIRSGILEKDYTLLIANELEKQLRVMGNRKVIMTRTTDTTLDMPQRIMMLREADPDLLLSIHLNSASRDTISGTSTFYRHIGFRPLSQAILDRMLELGLKEYGNVGHFNFALSGPTEYPNCLVEVAFLSNPDDEKRILDKRFHRDVAKKIINGTKDWLKTMK
;
A
#
# COMPACT_ATOMS: atom_id res chain seq x y z
N MET A 1 20.19 -51.76 -33.95
CA MET A 1 19.21 -52.52 -34.73
C MET A 1 17.91 -52.57 -33.92
N PHE A 2 17.11 -51.50 -34.00
CA PHE A 2 15.75 -51.47 -33.48
C PHE A 2 14.90 -50.63 -34.45
N ARG A 3 13.82 -51.18 -34.91
CA ARG A 3 12.86 -50.59 -35.85
C ARG A 3 11.82 -49.75 -35.11
N PRO A 4 11.31 -48.67 -35.70
CA PRO A 4 10.20 -47.89 -35.17
C PRO A 4 8.86 -48.40 -35.71
N ASP A 5 7.86 -48.54 -34.86
CA ASP A 5 6.51 -48.81 -35.28
C ASP A 5 5.47 -47.90 -34.56
N GLN A 6 4.87 -47.10 -35.45
CA GLN A 6 3.46 -46.80 -35.58
C GLN A 6 2.78 -45.90 -34.52
N LEU A 7 2.78 -44.64 -34.84
CA LEU A 7 1.88 -43.63 -34.31
C LEU A 7 0.55 -43.68 -35.10
N LYS A 8 -0.53 -44.15 -34.48
CA LYS A 8 -1.88 -44.07 -35.07
C LYS A 8 -2.49 -42.72 -34.68
N TYR A 9 -2.69 -41.86 -35.70
CA TYR A 9 -3.48 -40.64 -35.59
C TYR A 9 -4.98 -40.99 -35.57
N LEU A 10 -5.70 -40.67 -34.51
CA LEU A 10 -7.14 -40.62 -34.48
C LEU A 10 -7.62 -39.23 -34.88
N LEU A 11 -8.15 -39.15 -36.10
CA LEU A 11 -8.77 -37.92 -36.62
C LEU A 11 -10.20 -37.82 -36.03
N PHE A 12 -10.45 -36.90 -35.11
CA PHE A 12 -11.83 -36.53 -34.73
C PHE A 12 -12.31 -35.40 -35.62
N VAL A 13 -13.24 -35.74 -36.49
CA VAL A 13 -13.99 -34.75 -37.30
C VAL A 13 -15.05 -34.15 -36.39
N PHE A 14 -14.90 -32.90 -36.00
CA PHE A 14 -15.97 -32.12 -35.37
C PHE A 14 -16.85 -31.50 -36.46
N LEU A 15 -18.09 -31.99 -36.56
CA LEU A 15 -19.17 -31.33 -37.30
C LEU A 15 -19.53 -30.03 -36.60
N PHE A 16 -19.19 -28.91 -37.20
CA PHE A 16 -19.68 -27.61 -36.79
C PHE A 16 -21.13 -27.43 -37.22
N SER A 17 -22.08 -27.55 -36.32
CA SER A 17 -23.42 -27.04 -36.49
C SER A 17 -23.36 -25.51 -36.36
N ALA A 18 -23.60 -24.80 -37.43
CA ALA A 18 -23.76 -23.35 -37.44
C ALA A 18 -25.05 -23.00 -36.67
N GLN A 19 -24.89 -22.63 -35.41
CA GLN A 19 -25.90 -21.87 -34.66
C GLN A 19 -25.73 -20.40 -35.02
N ASN A 20 -26.78 -19.83 -35.60
CA ASN A 20 -26.89 -18.40 -35.85
C ASN A 20 -26.65 -17.60 -34.56
N ALA A 21 -25.45 -17.05 -34.42
CA ALA A 21 -25.19 -16.03 -33.44
C ALA A 21 -25.97 -14.80 -33.84
N VAL A 22 -27.04 -14.52 -33.12
CA VAL A 22 -27.68 -13.21 -33.11
C VAL A 22 -26.59 -12.20 -32.74
N LEU A 23 -26.15 -11.43 -33.72
CA LEU A 23 -25.35 -10.24 -33.51
C LEU A 23 -26.18 -9.28 -32.65
N GLY A 24 -26.04 -9.41 -31.34
CA GLY A 24 -26.49 -8.37 -30.41
C GLY A 24 -25.85 -7.05 -30.85
N GLN A 25 -26.69 -6.10 -31.26
CA GLN A 25 -26.27 -4.73 -31.50
C GLN A 25 -25.42 -4.31 -30.30
N SER A 26 -24.14 -4.05 -30.53
CA SER A 26 -23.28 -3.32 -29.61
C SER A 26 -23.81 -1.88 -29.56
N GLY A 27 -24.82 -1.67 -28.73
CA GLY A 27 -25.18 -0.32 -28.32
C GLY A 27 -23.89 0.29 -27.81
N THR A 28 -23.48 1.40 -28.40
CA THR A 28 -22.40 2.24 -27.88
C THR A 28 -22.71 2.48 -26.42
N ALA A 29 -21.99 1.81 -25.52
CA ALA A 29 -22.16 2.01 -24.09
C ALA A 29 -21.96 3.50 -23.84
N SER A 30 -23.03 4.20 -23.46
CA SER A 30 -22.96 5.65 -23.23
C SER A 30 -21.86 5.87 -22.19
N GLN A 31 -20.82 6.56 -22.58
CA GLN A 31 -19.69 6.86 -21.69
C GLN A 31 -20.22 7.57 -20.47
N ARG A 32 -20.01 6.95 -19.31
CA ARG A 32 -20.51 7.47 -18.05
C ARG A 32 -19.35 7.98 -17.23
N TRP A 33 -19.49 9.15 -16.65
CA TRP A 33 -18.51 9.71 -15.76
C TRP A 33 -18.95 9.50 -14.30
N VAL A 34 -17.98 9.20 -13.45
CA VAL A 34 -18.17 9.09 -12.01
C VAL A 34 -17.13 9.92 -11.28
N ARG A 35 -17.43 10.31 -10.05
CA ARG A 35 -16.46 10.88 -9.13
C ARG A 35 -16.31 9.97 -7.93
N THR A 36 -15.09 9.79 -7.47
CA THR A 36 -14.78 9.05 -6.25
C THR A 36 -15.47 9.68 -5.03
N THR A 37 -15.86 8.85 -4.08
CA THR A 37 -16.50 9.24 -2.82
C THR A 37 -15.84 8.54 -1.63
N GLY A 38 -16.12 9.03 -0.41
CA GLY A 38 -15.57 8.48 0.82
C GLY A 38 -14.17 9.00 1.17
N ASN A 39 -13.64 8.52 2.29
CA ASN A 39 -12.37 9.03 2.86
C ASN A 39 -11.12 8.37 2.27
N LEU A 40 -11.27 7.17 1.72
CA LEU A 40 -10.16 6.34 1.21
C LEU A 40 -10.59 5.54 -0.03
N PRO A 41 -11.14 6.19 -1.07
CA PRO A 41 -11.41 5.46 -2.31
C PRO A 41 -10.09 4.96 -2.90
N PHE A 42 -10.13 3.80 -3.53
CA PHE A 42 -8.95 3.21 -4.14
C PHE A 42 -9.31 2.58 -5.48
N ILE A 43 -8.30 2.46 -6.33
CA ILE A 43 -8.39 1.74 -7.60
C ILE A 43 -7.50 0.50 -7.56
N GLU A 44 -7.90 -0.53 -8.30
CA GLU A 44 -7.26 -1.83 -8.35
C GLU A 44 -6.87 -2.20 -9.78
N PHE A 45 -5.86 -3.07 -9.93
CA PHE A 45 -5.42 -3.58 -11.24
C PHE A 45 -6.40 -4.58 -11.83
N GLY A 46 -7.19 -5.25 -11.00
CA GLY A 46 -8.19 -6.24 -11.39
C GLY A 46 -9.06 -6.65 -10.21
N PRO A 47 -10.17 -7.36 -10.44
CA PRO A 47 -10.96 -7.93 -9.37
C PRO A 47 -10.15 -9.02 -8.65
N GLY A 48 -10.19 -9.02 -7.34
CA GLY A 48 -9.53 -10.05 -6.54
C GLY A 48 -10.34 -11.34 -6.47
N ASP A 49 -9.65 -12.45 -6.40
CA ASP A 49 -10.24 -13.77 -6.23
C ASP A 49 -9.97 -14.37 -4.84
N ASP A 50 -9.23 -13.67 -4.01
CA ASP A 50 -8.91 -14.06 -2.63
C ASP A 50 -9.44 -13.05 -1.59
N ARG A 51 -9.20 -13.35 -0.32
CA ARG A 51 -9.63 -12.53 0.83
C ARG A 51 -9.03 -11.11 0.88
N LEU A 52 -7.96 -10.84 0.13
CA LEU A 52 -7.30 -9.54 0.10
C LEU A 52 -7.90 -8.60 -0.94
N GLY A 53 -8.81 -9.12 -1.77
CA GLY A 53 -9.38 -8.37 -2.89
C GLY A 53 -8.40 -8.18 -4.04
N GLY A 54 -8.73 -7.30 -4.97
CA GLY A 54 -7.87 -6.94 -6.09
C GLY A 54 -6.58 -6.26 -5.61
N ALA A 55 -5.52 -6.43 -6.39
CA ALA A 55 -4.27 -5.74 -6.09
C ALA A 55 -4.47 -4.23 -6.24
N LYS A 56 -4.38 -3.48 -5.13
CA LYS A 56 -4.61 -2.03 -5.14
C LYS A 56 -3.57 -1.33 -6.01
N MET A 57 -4.01 -0.51 -6.92
CA MET A 57 -3.15 0.39 -7.68
C MET A 57 -2.74 1.60 -6.81
N GLY A 58 -3.67 2.16 -6.06
CA GLY A 58 -3.43 3.24 -5.12
C GLY A 58 -4.71 3.78 -4.50
N TYR A 59 -4.56 4.54 -3.42
CA TYR A 59 -5.64 5.36 -2.87
C TYR A 59 -5.76 6.65 -3.68
N LEU A 60 -6.99 7.13 -3.82
CA LEU A 60 -7.33 8.40 -4.44
C LEU A 60 -7.99 9.33 -3.41
N ASP A 61 -8.11 10.60 -3.76
CA ASP A 61 -8.98 11.52 -3.02
C ASP A 61 -10.45 11.38 -3.44
N SER A 62 -11.35 11.94 -2.66
CA SER A 62 -12.72 12.17 -3.09
C SER A 62 -12.78 13.15 -4.26
N ASN A 63 -13.82 13.03 -5.07
CA ASN A 63 -14.10 13.85 -6.25
C ASN A 63 -13.11 13.71 -7.41
N VAL A 64 -12.27 12.67 -7.45
CA VAL A 64 -11.47 12.34 -8.63
C VAL A 64 -12.40 11.85 -9.74
N LEU A 65 -12.23 12.40 -10.92
CA LEU A 65 -13.07 12.10 -12.10
C LEU A 65 -12.57 10.84 -12.79
N LEU A 66 -13.47 9.88 -13.02
CA LEU A 66 -13.18 8.61 -13.69
C LEU A 66 -14.20 8.34 -14.79
N LYS A 67 -13.74 7.75 -15.88
CA LYS A 67 -14.57 7.36 -17.02
C LYS A 67 -14.91 5.87 -16.92
N VAL A 68 -16.18 5.56 -16.67
CA VAL A 68 -16.67 4.16 -16.64
C VAL A 68 -16.86 3.65 -18.06
N THR A 69 -16.30 2.50 -18.34
CA THR A 69 -16.44 1.81 -19.64
C THR A 69 -17.24 0.53 -19.54
N ASP A 70 -17.19 -0.13 -18.36
CA ASP A 70 -17.87 -1.41 -18.15
C ASP A 70 -18.02 -1.70 -16.64
N SER A 71 -18.51 -2.87 -16.30
CA SER A 71 -18.61 -3.36 -14.93
C SER A 71 -18.36 -4.87 -14.84
N LEU A 72 -17.71 -5.31 -13.76
CA LEU A 72 -17.42 -6.71 -13.50
C LEU A 72 -17.50 -7.02 -12.01
N LYS A 73 -18.20 -8.08 -11.61
CA LYS A 73 -18.26 -8.60 -10.22
C LYS A 73 -18.58 -7.55 -9.13
N GLY A 74 -19.36 -6.51 -9.42
CA GLY A 74 -19.68 -5.47 -8.43
C GLY A 74 -18.82 -4.21 -8.52
N ASP A 75 -17.75 -4.22 -9.31
CA ASP A 75 -16.89 -3.09 -9.58
C ASP A 75 -17.21 -2.43 -10.91
N TYR A 76 -16.85 -1.16 -11.06
CA TYR A 76 -16.76 -0.51 -12.35
C TYR A 76 -15.36 -0.66 -12.93
N ILE A 77 -15.31 -0.90 -14.24
CA ILE A 77 -14.09 -0.79 -15.05
C ILE A 77 -13.97 0.66 -15.49
N VAL A 78 -12.90 1.32 -15.12
CA VAL A 78 -12.65 2.72 -15.45
C VAL A 78 -11.45 2.85 -16.37
N GLN A 79 -11.60 3.70 -17.41
CA GLN A 79 -10.52 4.06 -18.31
C GLN A 79 -9.73 5.21 -17.68
N LEU A 80 -8.44 4.99 -17.42
CA LEU A 80 -7.53 5.99 -16.88
C LEU A 80 -6.87 6.81 -17.99
N SER A 81 -6.38 6.13 -19.04
CA SER A 81 -5.79 6.68 -20.25
C SER A 81 -6.13 5.77 -21.43
N ARG A 82 -5.67 6.10 -22.62
CA ARG A 82 -5.91 5.28 -23.83
C ARG A 82 -5.61 3.79 -23.63
N TYR A 83 -4.55 3.46 -22.88
CA TYR A 83 -4.08 2.09 -22.70
C TYR A 83 -4.19 1.58 -21.25
N HIS A 84 -4.63 2.40 -20.30
CA HIS A 84 -4.69 2.04 -18.89
C HIS A 84 -6.13 1.96 -18.39
N LYS A 85 -6.43 0.85 -17.72
CA LYS A 85 -7.71 0.61 -17.03
C LYS A 85 -7.47 0.32 -15.58
N ALA A 86 -8.49 0.51 -14.77
CA ALA A 86 -8.52 0.12 -13.36
C ALA A 86 -9.92 -0.34 -12.98
N PHE A 87 -10.03 -0.91 -11.80
CA PHE A 87 -11.29 -1.32 -11.17
C PHE A 87 -11.53 -0.45 -9.95
N ILE A 88 -12.79 -0.12 -9.70
CA ILE A 88 -13.21 0.62 -8.51
C ILE A 88 -14.57 0.11 -8.04
N SER A 89 -14.71 -0.09 -6.71
CA SER A 89 -15.99 -0.49 -6.14
C SER A 89 -17.08 0.54 -6.42
N ARG A 90 -18.28 0.07 -6.72
CA ARG A 90 -19.47 0.90 -6.94
C ARG A 90 -19.80 1.79 -5.74
N GLU A 91 -19.47 1.33 -4.54
CA GLU A 91 -19.71 2.06 -3.30
C GLU A 91 -18.81 3.31 -3.16
N ASN A 92 -17.68 3.31 -3.86
CA ASN A 92 -16.66 4.36 -3.79
C ASN A 92 -16.84 5.44 -4.87
N VAL A 93 -17.97 5.44 -5.59
CA VAL A 93 -18.21 6.42 -6.66
C VAL A 93 -19.65 6.88 -6.72
N ARG A 94 -19.86 8.07 -7.31
CA ARG A 94 -21.18 8.60 -7.69
C ARG A 94 -21.14 9.05 -9.13
N PHE A 95 -22.25 8.86 -9.86
CA PHE A 95 -22.37 9.32 -11.25
C PHE A 95 -22.39 10.84 -11.32
N VAL A 96 -21.85 11.36 -12.43
CA VAL A 96 -21.89 12.77 -12.80
C VAL A 96 -22.80 12.92 -14.01
N GLU A 97 -23.88 13.68 -13.85
CA GLU A 97 -24.81 13.99 -14.92
C GLU A 97 -24.22 15.06 -15.86
N ASN A 98 -24.54 14.98 -17.13
CA ASN A 98 -24.21 15.98 -18.14
C ASN A 98 -22.73 16.39 -18.28
N LYS A 99 -21.79 15.56 -17.81
CA LYS A 99 -20.35 15.81 -18.07
C LYS A 99 -20.08 15.62 -19.55
N LYS A 100 -19.80 16.71 -20.25
CA LYS A 100 -19.24 16.67 -21.61
C LYS A 100 -17.79 16.19 -21.50
N GLN A 101 -17.39 15.33 -22.43
CA GLN A 101 -16.00 14.97 -22.57
C GLN A 101 -15.25 16.21 -23.02
N GLU A 102 -14.27 16.65 -22.25
CA GLU A 102 -13.27 17.58 -22.75
C GLU A 102 -12.28 16.78 -23.60
N ASP A 103 -11.86 17.34 -24.73
CA ASP A 103 -10.98 16.63 -25.65
C ASP A 103 -9.63 16.29 -25.02
N PHE A 104 -9.16 17.15 -24.11
CA PHE A 104 -7.93 16.93 -23.33
C PHE A 104 -7.87 17.85 -22.10
N ASN A 105 -7.12 17.42 -21.08
CA ASN A 105 -6.72 18.24 -19.95
C ASN A 105 -5.25 18.65 -20.12
N LEU A 106 -4.93 19.89 -19.86
CA LEU A 106 -3.57 20.40 -19.92
C LEU A 106 -3.06 20.69 -18.51
N SER A 107 -1.84 20.21 -18.19
CA SER A 107 -1.19 20.59 -16.94
C SER A 107 -0.66 22.03 -17.02
N GLY A 108 -0.68 22.72 -15.88
CA GLY A 108 -0.02 24.02 -15.74
C GLY A 108 1.36 23.90 -15.10
N ASN A 109 1.87 25.04 -14.63
CA ASN A 109 3.19 25.13 -14.03
C ASN A 109 3.27 24.50 -12.64
N TRP A 110 4.51 24.20 -12.20
CA TRP A 110 4.78 23.56 -10.93
C TRP A 110 5.51 24.47 -9.98
N LEU A 111 5.29 24.22 -8.69
CA LEU A 111 6.03 24.82 -7.60
C LEU A 111 6.56 23.72 -6.68
N VAL A 112 7.88 23.65 -6.52
CA VAL A 112 8.59 22.82 -5.55
C VAL A 112 9.04 23.70 -4.41
N SER A 113 8.58 23.40 -3.19
CA SER A 113 8.85 24.20 -1.99
C SER A 113 8.95 23.29 -0.76
N GLY A 114 9.27 23.84 0.38
CA GLY A 114 9.28 23.10 1.64
C GLY A 114 8.86 23.98 2.81
N ASP A 115 8.31 23.35 3.84
CA ASP A 115 8.06 23.91 5.16
C ASP A 115 9.05 23.36 6.19
N GLU A 116 8.71 23.33 7.47
CA GLU A 116 9.59 22.82 8.52
C GLU A 116 9.78 21.28 8.46
N LYS A 117 8.76 20.54 8.08
CA LYS A 117 8.71 19.07 8.16
C LYS A 117 8.66 18.38 6.80
N TYR A 118 8.16 19.07 5.77
CA TYR A 118 7.86 18.48 4.47
C TYR A 118 8.40 19.29 3.31
N ASP A 119 8.65 18.58 2.21
CA ASP A 119 8.75 19.19 0.89
C ASP A 119 7.45 18.98 0.12
N HIS A 120 7.14 19.88 -0.78
CA HIS A 120 5.91 19.85 -1.57
C HIS A 120 6.20 20.05 -3.05
N VAL A 121 5.61 19.20 -3.89
CA VAL A 121 5.49 19.47 -5.32
C VAL A 121 4.02 19.76 -5.60
N LYS A 122 3.72 20.95 -6.12
CA LYS A 122 2.37 21.39 -6.44
C LYS A 122 2.26 21.52 -7.95
N ILE A 123 1.38 20.74 -8.56
CA ILE A 123 1.15 20.66 -10.00
C ILE A 123 -0.24 21.22 -10.28
N SER A 124 -0.34 22.26 -11.11
CA SER A 124 -1.63 22.82 -11.51
C SER A 124 -2.32 21.90 -12.51
N LEU A 125 -3.58 21.57 -12.25
CA LEU A 125 -4.42 20.71 -13.10
C LEU A 125 -5.82 21.34 -13.21
N PRO A 126 -6.48 21.22 -14.37
CA PRO A 126 -7.82 21.79 -14.57
C PRO A 126 -8.93 20.99 -13.89
N GLU A 127 -8.64 19.71 -13.55
CA GLU A 127 -9.62 18.76 -13.00
C GLU A 127 -8.88 17.82 -12.03
N ARG A 128 -9.60 17.18 -11.11
CA ARG A 128 -9.10 16.10 -10.27
C ARG A 128 -9.03 14.82 -11.10
N LEU A 129 -7.86 14.54 -11.61
CA LEU A 129 -7.57 13.39 -12.46
C LEU A 129 -7.04 12.19 -11.65
N PRO A 130 -7.22 10.95 -12.12
CA PRO A 130 -6.66 9.77 -11.48
C PRO A 130 -5.14 9.74 -11.57
N TYR A 131 -4.53 9.15 -10.56
CA TYR A 131 -3.08 8.99 -10.49
C TYR A 131 -2.70 7.68 -9.82
N ARG A 132 -1.47 7.25 -10.04
CA ARG A 132 -0.80 6.23 -9.24
C ARG A 132 0.61 6.64 -8.94
N SER A 133 1.15 6.18 -7.82
CA SER A 133 2.54 6.45 -7.45
C SER A 133 3.27 5.20 -7.03
N GLN A 134 4.60 5.23 -7.17
CA GLN A 134 5.49 4.16 -6.76
C GLN A 134 6.83 4.71 -6.27
N MET A 135 7.47 3.96 -5.39
CA MET A 135 8.82 4.23 -4.91
C MET A 135 9.85 3.50 -5.77
N GLN A 136 11.01 4.09 -5.92
CA GLN A 136 12.21 3.46 -6.48
C GLN A 136 13.36 3.61 -5.51
N LEU A 137 14.28 2.64 -5.54
CA LEU A 137 15.56 2.67 -4.84
C LEU A 137 16.69 2.79 -5.87
N ASN A 138 17.79 3.43 -5.46
CA ASN A 138 19.04 3.53 -6.23
C ASN A 138 18.88 4.10 -7.66
N PRO A 139 18.62 5.39 -7.82
CA PRO A 139 18.47 6.40 -6.76
C PRO A 139 17.07 6.37 -6.14
N GLY A 140 16.94 6.88 -4.90
CA GLY A 140 15.64 7.06 -4.26
C GLY A 140 14.79 8.05 -5.04
N ARG A 141 13.64 7.58 -5.57
CA ARG A 141 12.69 8.39 -6.33
C ARG A 141 11.26 8.06 -5.98
N ILE A 142 10.41 9.06 -6.15
CA ILE A 142 8.97 8.89 -6.24
C ILE A 142 8.59 9.10 -7.71
N ILE A 143 7.90 8.14 -8.28
CA ILE A 143 7.32 8.22 -9.62
C ILE A 143 5.82 8.38 -9.45
N LEU A 144 5.24 9.37 -10.13
CA LEU A 144 3.80 9.62 -10.13
C LEU A 144 3.31 9.68 -11.58
N ASP A 145 2.43 8.77 -11.95
CA ASP A 145 1.70 8.80 -13.22
C ASP A 145 0.36 9.51 -12.99
N ILE A 146 0.10 10.58 -13.73
CA ILE A 146 -1.17 11.29 -13.77
C ILE A 146 -1.83 10.96 -15.09
N PHE A 147 -3.03 10.41 -15.05
CA PHE A 147 -3.75 9.94 -16.22
C PHE A 147 -4.77 10.95 -16.72
N GLY A 148 -5.01 10.97 -18.02
CA GLY A 148 -5.96 11.87 -18.67
C GLY A 148 -5.44 13.30 -18.82
N VAL A 149 -4.12 13.50 -18.89
CA VAL A 149 -3.51 14.84 -18.99
C VAL A 149 -2.31 14.86 -19.93
N THR A 150 -2.24 15.91 -20.75
CA THR A 150 -1.08 16.28 -21.56
C THR A 150 -0.34 17.45 -20.91
N SER A 151 0.98 17.44 -20.97
CA SER A 151 1.79 18.51 -20.40
C SER A 151 1.65 19.81 -21.21
N ASN A 152 1.32 20.89 -20.52
CA ASN A 152 1.45 22.26 -20.99
C ASN A 152 2.26 23.09 -19.97
N THR A 153 3.16 22.40 -19.26
CA THR A 153 4.02 23.01 -18.24
C THR A 153 5.13 23.81 -18.90
N ASN A 154 5.12 25.13 -18.72
CA ASN A 154 6.15 26.02 -19.27
C ASN A 154 7.36 26.13 -18.34
N TRP A 155 7.17 25.98 -17.02
CA TRP A 155 8.26 26.01 -16.05
C TRP A 155 7.96 25.23 -14.78
N VAL A 156 9.03 24.78 -14.13
CA VAL A 156 9.05 24.18 -12.80
C VAL A 156 9.88 25.07 -11.91
N THR A 157 9.25 25.73 -10.93
CA THR A 157 9.97 26.57 -9.97
C THR A 157 10.36 25.73 -8.76
N GLN A 158 11.66 25.64 -8.46
CA GLN A 158 12.16 24.96 -7.27
C GLN A 158 12.80 25.97 -6.30
N LEU A 159 12.20 26.09 -5.11
CA LEU A 159 12.67 26.98 -4.06
C LEU A 159 13.73 26.32 -3.18
N LYS A 160 14.64 27.13 -2.63
CA LYS A 160 15.67 26.69 -1.66
C LYS A 160 15.09 26.12 -0.36
N SER A 161 13.80 26.35 -0.08
CA SER A 161 13.09 25.76 1.05
C SER A 161 12.88 24.26 0.90
N ALA A 162 12.88 23.69 -0.32
CA ALA A 162 12.88 22.25 -0.54
C ALA A 162 14.23 21.65 -0.14
N LYS A 163 14.24 20.75 0.85
CA LYS A 163 15.46 20.18 1.45
C LYS A 163 15.68 18.71 1.07
N GLU A 164 14.61 17.94 0.96
CA GLU A 164 14.66 16.51 0.61
C GLU A 164 14.60 16.30 -0.91
N ILE A 165 13.86 17.14 -1.63
CA ILE A 165 13.78 17.05 -3.09
C ILE A 165 15.08 17.55 -3.69
N LYS A 166 15.78 16.69 -4.42
CA LYS A 166 16.97 17.02 -5.20
C LYS A 166 16.59 17.62 -6.54
N ASN A 167 15.76 16.89 -7.31
CA ASN A 167 15.24 17.28 -8.61
C ASN A 167 13.77 16.89 -8.76
N ALA A 168 13.03 17.68 -9.54
CA ALA A 168 11.68 17.37 -9.98
C ALA A 168 11.55 17.65 -11.48
N TRP A 169 11.08 16.68 -12.26
CA TRP A 169 10.86 16.83 -13.72
C TRP A 169 9.74 15.93 -14.19
N TYR A 170 9.38 16.00 -15.45
CA TYR A 170 8.34 15.16 -16.03
C TYR A 170 8.73 14.60 -17.39
N GLU A 171 8.00 13.57 -17.78
CA GLU A 171 8.00 12.94 -19.11
C GLU A 171 6.55 12.73 -19.55
N GLN A 172 6.25 13.08 -20.79
CA GLN A 172 4.99 12.66 -21.42
C GLN A 172 5.18 11.25 -21.95
N LEU A 173 4.65 10.23 -21.24
CA LEU A 173 4.80 8.84 -21.65
C LEU A 173 3.89 8.47 -22.82
N GLU A 174 2.66 8.98 -22.78
CA GLU A 174 1.60 8.80 -23.75
C GLU A 174 0.89 10.15 -23.88
N ASP A 175 0.11 10.37 -24.91
CA ASP A 175 -0.60 11.63 -25.15
C ASP A 175 -1.42 12.10 -23.92
N ASP A 176 -1.88 11.13 -23.11
CA ASP A 176 -2.70 11.36 -21.93
C ASP A 176 -2.13 10.76 -20.63
N VAL A 177 -0.80 10.51 -20.57
CA VAL A 177 -0.11 10.06 -19.34
C VAL A 177 1.12 10.92 -19.06
N LEU A 178 1.01 11.76 -18.06
CA LEU A 178 2.10 12.61 -17.57
C LEU A 178 2.81 11.91 -16.41
N ARG A 179 4.06 11.52 -16.60
CA ARG A 179 4.91 10.96 -15.55
C ARG A 179 5.73 12.04 -14.87
N VAL A 180 5.63 12.11 -13.57
CA VAL A 180 6.39 13.00 -12.69
C VAL A 180 7.46 12.20 -11.97
N HIS A 181 8.67 12.72 -11.98
CA HIS A 181 9.82 12.16 -11.27
C HIS A 181 10.25 13.10 -10.16
N ILE A 182 10.36 12.57 -8.95
CA ILE A 182 10.90 13.28 -7.79
C ILE A 182 12.09 12.51 -7.27
N GLU A 183 13.28 13.03 -7.48
CA GLU A 183 14.53 12.46 -6.96
C GLU A 183 14.77 12.97 -5.55
N LEU A 184 14.99 12.04 -4.60
CA LEU A 184 15.25 12.34 -3.21
C LEU A 184 16.75 12.58 -2.97
N ARG A 185 17.08 13.58 -2.16
CA ARG A 185 18.47 13.93 -1.85
C ARG A 185 19.18 12.86 -1.02
N ASN A 186 18.50 12.33 -0.02
CA ASN A 186 19.05 11.32 0.88
C ASN A 186 18.92 9.89 0.36
N GLY A 187 18.17 9.68 -0.72
CA GLY A 187 18.00 8.36 -1.34
C GLY A 187 17.09 7.39 -0.57
N ASN A 188 16.68 7.74 0.65
CA ASN A 188 15.83 6.92 1.51
C ASN A 188 14.39 7.46 1.54
N HIS A 189 13.41 6.57 1.67
CA HIS A 189 12.00 6.95 1.75
C HIS A 189 11.53 7.04 3.21
N TRP A 190 11.14 8.27 3.62
CA TRP A 190 10.47 8.54 4.90
C TRP A 190 8.96 8.68 4.76
N GLY A 191 8.47 8.55 3.54
CA GLY A 191 7.07 8.61 3.20
C GLY A 191 6.69 9.84 2.40
N TYR A 192 5.55 9.73 1.75
CA TYR A 192 4.92 10.83 1.02
C TYR A 192 3.42 10.60 0.91
N ARG A 193 2.69 11.66 0.62
CA ARG A 193 1.27 11.59 0.30
C ARG A 193 0.98 12.36 -0.98
N VAL A 194 0.14 11.79 -1.84
CA VAL A 194 -0.42 12.46 -3.02
C VAL A 194 -1.86 12.80 -2.71
N PHE A 195 -2.26 14.05 -2.95
CA PHE A 195 -3.63 14.51 -2.70
C PHE A 195 -3.90 15.83 -3.45
N TYR A 196 -5.18 16.12 -3.67
CA TYR A 196 -5.62 17.38 -4.22
C TYR A 196 -5.84 18.42 -3.12
N ASP A 197 -5.52 19.70 -3.42
CA ASP A 197 -5.86 20.80 -2.54
C ASP A 197 -7.39 20.96 -2.41
N SER A 198 -7.84 21.81 -1.49
CA SER A 198 -9.27 22.03 -1.22
C SER A 198 -10.03 22.56 -2.44
N THR A 199 -9.38 23.33 -3.30
CA THR A 199 -9.97 23.86 -4.55
C THR A 199 -10.07 22.81 -5.65
N GLY A 200 -9.24 21.74 -5.58
CA GLY A 200 -9.13 20.71 -6.61
C GLY A 200 -8.31 21.11 -7.82
N SER A 201 -7.70 22.29 -7.80
CA SER A 201 -6.90 22.84 -8.91
C SER A 201 -5.43 22.47 -8.87
N LYS A 202 -4.96 21.83 -7.80
CA LYS A 202 -3.56 21.43 -7.65
C LYS A 202 -3.46 20.02 -7.08
N LEU A 203 -2.70 19.17 -7.77
CA LEU A 203 -2.23 17.91 -7.24
C LEU A 203 -0.95 18.18 -6.44
N ILE A 204 -0.94 17.74 -5.18
CA ILE A 204 0.16 17.99 -4.24
C ILE A 204 0.82 16.66 -3.89
N LEU A 205 2.15 16.57 -4.08
CA LEU A 205 2.97 15.57 -3.42
C LEU A 205 3.58 16.21 -2.18
N LYS A 206 3.22 15.71 -1.01
CA LYS A 206 3.78 16.09 0.29
C LYS A 206 4.78 15.02 0.70
N ILE A 207 6.06 15.33 0.71
CA ILE A 207 7.16 14.39 0.95
C ILE A 207 7.72 14.63 2.35
N LYS A 208 7.69 13.59 3.19
CA LYS A 208 8.21 13.65 4.55
C LYS A 208 9.74 13.72 4.52
N ARG A 209 10.31 14.70 5.22
CA ARG A 209 11.75 14.74 5.43
C ARG A 209 12.18 13.73 6.50
N PRO A 210 13.44 13.27 6.47
CA PRO A 210 13.99 12.52 7.58
C PRO A 210 13.75 13.24 8.90
N PRO A 211 13.38 12.53 9.99
CA PRO A 211 13.28 13.15 11.31
C PRO A 211 14.63 13.73 11.73
N ALA A 212 14.61 14.80 12.52
CA ALA A 212 15.83 15.49 12.99
C ALA A 212 16.78 14.57 13.80
N SER A 213 16.25 13.46 14.32
CA SER A 213 17.01 12.47 15.05
C SER A 213 16.65 11.06 14.59
N ARG A 214 17.65 10.20 14.40
CA ARG A 214 17.49 8.76 14.16
C ARG A 214 17.53 7.95 15.45
N ASP A 215 17.51 8.60 16.60
CA ASP A 215 17.35 7.94 17.88
C ASP A 215 15.91 7.46 18.03
N ILE A 216 15.72 6.15 18.16
CA ILE A 216 14.41 5.52 18.34
C ILE A 216 13.60 6.14 19.50
N ARG A 217 14.26 6.76 20.46
CA ARG A 217 13.63 7.43 21.60
C ARG A 217 12.97 8.77 21.25
N LYS A 218 13.31 9.36 20.10
CA LYS A 218 12.91 10.71 19.69
C LYS A 218 11.92 10.74 18.52
N ILE A 219 11.72 9.63 17.84
CA ILE A 219 10.80 9.49 16.71
C ILE A 219 9.41 9.04 17.17
N LEU A 220 8.37 9.41 16.43
CA LEU A 220 6.99 8.99 16.68
C LEU A 220 6.75 7.62 16.07
N ILE A 221 6.57 6.61 16.92
CA ILE A 221 6.34 5.23 16.51
C ILE A 221 4.87 4.87 16.73
N ALA A 222 4.20 4.45 15.66
CA ALA A 222 2.90 3.83 15.76
C ALA A 222 3.06 2.31 15.88
N VAL A 223 2.35 1.71 16.85
CA VAL A 223 2.24 0.27 17.02
C VAL A 223 0.79 -0.12 16.79
N ASP A 224 0.60 -1.01 15.83
CA ASP A 224 -0.70 -1.57 15.53
C ASP A 224 -0.81 -3.00 16.06
N ALA A 225 -1.80 -3.24 16.90
CA ALA A 225 -2.19 -4.59 17.31
C ALA A 225 -3.25 -5.10 16.34
N GLY A 226 -2.88 -6.07 15.50
CA GLY A 226 -3.76 -6.62 14.47
C GLY A 226 -5.08 -7.12 15.04
N HIS A 227 -6.15 -7.08 14.22
CA HIS A 227 -7.49 -7.53 14.60
C HIS A 227 -8.11 -6.74 15.78
N GLY A 228 -9.09 -7.32 16.46
CA GLY A 228 -9.75 -6.74 17.64
C GLY A 228 -11.28 -6.77 17.57
N GLY A 229 -11.91 -6.86 18.72
CA GLY A 229 -13.36 -6.92 18.86
C GLY A 229 -13.98 -8.08 18.09
N LYS A 230 -14.84 -7.77 17.11
CA LYS A 230 -15.50 -8.77 16.26
C LYS A 230 -14.56 -9.47 15.28
N ASN A 231 -13.44 -8.84 14.93
CA ASN A 231 -12.42 -9.45 14.08
C ASN A 231 -11.42 -10.19 14.96
N THR A 232 -11.59 -11.51 15.09
CA THR A 232 -10.78 -12.36 15.96
C THR A 232 -9.40 -12.69 15.41
N GLY A 233 -9.19 -12.52 14.09
CA GLY A 233 -8.03 -13.10 13.41
C GLY A 233 -8.09 -14.61 13.38
N ALA A 234 -6.94 -15.25 13.29
CA ALA A 234 -6.77 -16.69 13.33
C ALA A 234 -6.95 -17.24 14.76
N ALA A 235 -7.16 -18.57 14.84
CA ALA A 235 -7.22 -19.27 16.11
C ALA A 235 -6.06 -20.28 16.24
N GLY A 236 -5.59 -20.46 17.46
CA GLY A 236 -4.59 -21.46 17.80
C GLY A 236 -5.12 -22.88 17.59
N ILE A 237 -4.27 -23.71 16.98
CA ILE A 237 -4.70 -25.05 16.53
C ILE A 237 -4.98 -26.02 17.68
N ARG A 238 -4.33 -25.84 18.83
CA ARG A 238 -4.50 -26.70 20.03
C ARG A 238 -5.24 -26.02 21.15
N SER A 239 -4.91 -24.76 21.43
CA SER A 239 -5.43 -24.02 22.58
C SER A 239 -6.69 -23.22 22.27
N GLY A 240 -6.97 -22.96 20.97
CA GLY A 240 -8.07 -22.10 20.57
C GLY A 240 -7.89 -20.62 20.91
N ILE A 241 -6.69 -20.19 21.31
CA ILE A 241 -6.39 -18.78 21.53
C ILE A 241 -6.66 -17.96 20.28
N LEU A 242 -7.08 -16.70 20.46
CA LEU A 242 -7.40 -15.83 19.32
C LEU A 242 -6.23 -14.90 19.01
N GLU A 243 -5.95 -14.70 17.73
CA GLU A 243 -4.90 -13.82 17.24
C GLU A 243 -5.01 -12.42 17.85
N LYS A 244 -6.23 -11.85 17.87
CA LYS A 244 -6.48 -10.50 18.40
C LYS A 244 -5.96 -10.29 19.83
N ASP A 245 -6.04 -11.32 20.69
CA ASP A 245 -5.64 -11.22 22.08
C ASP A 245 -4.11 -11.21 22.20
N TYR A 246 -3.44 -12.05 21.46
CA TYR A 246 -1.99 -12.18 21.50
C TYR A 246 -1.26 -11.09 20.72
N THR A 247 -1.85 -10.58 19.63
CA THR A 247 -1.32 -9.37 18.98
C THR A 247 -1.35 -8.17 19.91
N LEU A 248 -2.43 -8.03 20.71
CA LEU A 248 -2.51 -6.97 21.72
C LEU A 248 -1.48 -7.14 22.84
N LEU A 249 -1.28 -8.38 23.35
CA LEU A 249 -0.27 -8.65 24.37
C LEU A 249 1.15 -8.31 23.89
N ILE A 250 1.51 -8.71 22.66
CA ILE A 250 2.83 -8.45 22.09
C ILE A 250 2.99 -6.96 21.80
N ALA A 251 1.97 -6.30 21.24
CA ALA A 251 2.00 -4.87 20.94
C ALA A 251 2.13 -4.02 22.21
N ASN A 252 1.43 -4.38 23.30
CA ASN A 252 1.58 -3.73 24.61
C ASN A 252 2.98 -3.92 25.19
N GLU A 253 3.59 -5.10 25.02
CA GLU A 253 4.96 -5.33 25.47
C GLU A 253 5.97 -4.51 24.65
N LEU A 254 5.76 -4.39 23.33
CA LEU A 254 6.56 -3.53 22.47
C LEU A 254 6.47 -2.06 22.88
N GLU A 255 5.26 -1.55 23.08
CA GLU A 255 5.01 -0.19 23.55
C GLU A 255 5.70 0.06 24.90
N LYS A 256 5.52 -0.85 25.86
CA LYS A 256 6.14 -0.78 27.19
C LYS A 256 7.66 -0.70 27.11
N GLN A 257 8.30 -1.56 26.30
CA GLN A 257 9.76 -1.55 26.16
C GLN A 257 10.26 -0.26 25.51
N LEU A 258 9.57 0.27 24.50
CA LEU A 258 9.88 1.57 23.90
C LEU A 258 9.81 2.69 24.93
N ARG A 259 8.77 2.71 25.79
CA ARG A 259 8.64 3.71 26.86
C ARG A 259 9.71 3.57 27.96
N VAL A 260 10.02 2.34 28.38
CA VAL A 260 11.10 2.08 29.36
C VAL A 260 12.44 2.56 28.83
N MET A 261 12.68 2.46 27.52
CA MET A 261 13.87 2.99 26.88
C MET A 261 13.91 4.53 26.78
N GLY A 262 12.82 5.21 27.14
CA GLY A 262 12.70 6.66 27.11
C GLY A 262 11.98 7.22 25.88
N ASN A 263 11.39 6.40 25.01
CA ASN A 263 10.52 6.91 23.95
C ASN A 263 9.13 7.26 24.54
N ARG A 264 8.83 8.56 24.57
CA ARG A 264 7.52 9.06 25.01
C ARG A 264 6.56 9.34 23.85
N LYS A 265 6.99 9.12 22.61
CA LYS A 265 6.23 9.36 21.38
C LYS A 265 5.73 8.05 20.75
N VAL A 266 5.20 7.14 21.58
CA VAL A 266 4.60 5.90 21.10
C VAL A 266 3.09 6.04 21.13
N ILE A 267 2.44 5.69 20.02
CA ILE A 267 0.98 5.61 19.89
C ILE A 267 0.57 4.20 19.53
N MET A 268 -0.62 3.79 20.00
CA MET A 268 -1.21 2.49 19.70
C MET A 268 -2.47 2.69 18.88
N THR A 269 -2.74 1.83 17.89
CA THR A 269 -4.04 1.85 17.17
C THR A 269 -5.18 1.40 18.10
N ARG A 270 -4.91 0.46 19.00
CA ARG A 270 -5.82 0.04 20.08
C ARG A 270 -5.03 -0.40 21.31
N THR A 271 -5.58 -0.15 22.47
CA THR A 271 -5.02 -0.56 23.79
C THR A 271 -5.91 -1.56 24.52
N THR A 272 -7.08 -1.85 23.96
CA THR A 272 -8.07 -2.80 24.47
C THR A 272 -8.61 -3.67 23.33
N ASP A 273 -9.45 -4.65 23.64
CA ASP A 273 -10.14 -5.46 22.64
C ASP A 273 -11.30 -4.66 22.03
N THR A 274 -10.99 -3.90 20.98
CA THR A 274 -11.91 -2.98 20.30
C THR A 274 -11.96 -3.28 18.81
N THR A 275 -13.16 -3.23 18.23
CA THR A 275 -13.34 -3.32 16.78
C THR A 275 -12.92 -1.99 16.13
N LEU A 276 -11.90 -2.04 15.29
CA LEU A 276 -11.47 -0.94 14.42
C LEU A 276 -11.34 -1.49 13.01
N ASP A 277 -12.03 -0.90 12.07
CA ASP A 277 -11.87 -1.25 10.65
C ASP A 277 -10.58 -0.65 10.06
N MET A 278 -10.20 -1.10 8.88
CA MET A 278 -8.96 -0.65 8.24
C MET A 278 -8.98 0.84 7.87
N PRO A 279 -10.08 1.40 7.31
CA PRO A 279 -10.19 2.85 7.12
C PRO A 279 -10.00 3.66 8.40
N GLN A 280 -10.61 3.25 9.51
CA GLN A 280 -10.44 3.93 10.81
C GLN A 280 -8.97 3.93 11.24
N ARG A 281 -8.28 2.78 11.18
CA ARG A 281 -6.85 2.69 11.52
C ARG A 281 -6.00 3.58 10.63
N ILE A 282 -6.23 3.57 9.31
CA ILE A 282 -5.48 4.41 8.36
C ILE A 282 -5.71 5.90 8.66
N MET A 283 -6.95 6.32 8.93
CA MET A 283 -7.25 7.71 9.24
C MET A 283 -6.64 8.17 10.56
N MET A 284 -6.69 7.35 11.62
CA MET A 284 -5.99 7.62 12.88
C MET A 284 -4.49 7.81 12.67
N LEU A 285 -3.86 6.92 11.90
CA LEU A 285 -2.44 7.00 11.60
C LEU A 285 -2.10 8.21 10.72
N ARG A 286 -2.96 8.55 9.77
CA ARG A 286 -2.79 9.74 8.93
C ARG A 286 -2.87 11.04 9.74
N GLU A 287 -3.77 11.12 10.73
CA GLU A 287 -3.88 12.24 11.64
C GLU A 287 -2.67 12.34 12.58
N ALA A 288 -2.24 11.22 13.13
CA ALA A 288 -1.10 11.16 14.02
C ALA A 288 0.24 11.42 13.32
N ASP A 289 0.34 11.16 12.01
CA ASP A 289 1.52 11.34 11.16
C ASP A 289 2.82 10.73 11.74
N PRO A 290 2.84 9.42 12.04
CA PRO A 290 3.98 8.78 12.67
C PRO A 290 5.22 8.77 11.76
N ASP A 291 6.40 8.65 12.37
CA ASP A 291 7.65 8.48 11.63
C ASP A 291 7.81 7.05 11.12
N LEU A 292 7.17 6.06 11.78
CA LEU A 292 7.06 4.69 11.30
C LEU A 292 5.89 3.95 11.95
N LEU A 293 5.42 2.88 11.29
CA LEU A 293 4.39 1.97 11.78
C LEU A 293 4.94 0.54 11.90
N LEU A 294 4.69 -0.09 13.04
CA LEU A 294 4.95 -1.51 13.31
C LEU A 294 3.61 -2.20 13.58
N SER A 295 3.16 -3.07 12.67
CA SER A 295 1.92 -3.82 12.80
C SER A 295 2.21 -5.26 13.22
N ILE A 296 1.59 -5.72 14.29
CA ILE A 296 1.84 -7.03 14.91
C ILE A 296 0.69 -7.97 14.58
N HIS A 297 1.04 -9.11 13.99
CA HIS A 297 0.15 -10.17 13.57
C HIS A 297 0.68 -11.55 13.94
N LEU A 298 -0.18 -12.57 13.86
CA LEU A 298 0.15 -13.98 14.02
C LEU A 298 -0.39 -14.74 12.81
N ASN A 299 0.50 -15.40 12.11
CA ASN A 299 0.18 -16.07 10.86
C ASN A 299 -0.68 -17.35 11.06
N SER A 300 -1.31 -17.79 9.99
CA SER A 300 -2.02 -19.07 9.97
C SER A 300 -1.98 -19.64 8.55
N ALA A 301 -1.84 -20.93 8.45
CA ALA A 301 -1.86 -21.68 7.21
C ALA A 301 -2.79 -22.91 7.29
N SER A 302 -3.17 -23.43 6.13
CA SER A 302 -4.02 -24.65 6.04
C SER A 302 -3.29 -25.93 6.49
N ARG A 303 -1.95 -25.90 6.54
CA ARG A 303 -1.10 -27.02 6.99
C ARG A 303 -0.41 -26.66 8.29
N ASP A 304 -0.51 -27.52 9.28
CA ASP A 304 0.12 -27.37 10.58
C ASP A 304 1.67 -27.53 10.55
N THR A 305 2.22 -28.04 9.46
CA THR A 305 3.66 -28.15 9.23
C THR A 305 4.35 -26.84 8.83
N ILE A 306 3.57 -25.81 8.46
CA ILE A 306 4.07 -24.48 8.13
C ILE A 306 4.31 -23.71 9.42
N SER A 307 5.53 -23.18 9.60
CA SER A 307 5.97 -22.51 10.82
C SER A 307 6.94 -21.38 10.54
N GLY A 308 7.21 -20.54 11.52
CA GLY A 308 8.27 -19.56 11.50
C GLY A 308 7.79 -18.12 11.51
N THR A 309 8.68 -17.20 11.19
CA THR A 309 8.42 -15.75 11.22
C THR A 309 8.58 -15.13 9.83
N SER A 310 7.85 -14.07 9.59
CA SER A 310 7.92 -13.29 8.35
C SER A 310 7.64 -11.82 8.59
N THR A 311 8.12 -11.01 7.67
CA THR A 311 7.79 -9.59 7.62
C THR A 311 7.23 -9.24 6.26
N PHE A 312 6.36 -8.23 6.21
CA PHE A 312 5.67 -7.85 5.00
C PHE A 312 5.81 -6.35 4.74
N TYR A 313 6.01 -6.01 3.48
CA TYR A 313 5.98 -4.63 2.99
C TYR A 313 5.21 -4.55 1.67
N ARG A 314 4.68 -3.38 1.35
CA ARG A 314 4.07 -3.13 0.04
C ARG A 314 4.99 -2.32 -0.87
N HIS A 315 5.49 -1.21 -0.37
CA HIS A 315 6.30 -0.27 -1.12
C HIS A 315 7.79 -0.60 -0.97
N ILE A 316 8.49 -0.71 -2.09
CA ILE A 316 9.92 -1.11 -2.11
C ILE A 316 10.80 -0.21 -1.22
N GLY A 317 10.44 1.06 -1.07
CA GLY A 317 11.16 1.99 -0.20
C GLY A 317 11.15 1.62 1.29
N PHE A 318 10.21 0.75 1.71
CA PHE A 318 10.07 0.29 3.10
C PHE A 318 10.65 -1.11 3.33
N ARG A 319 11.10 -1.79 2.26
CA ARG A 319 11.75 -3.10 2.35
C ARG A 319 12.94 -3.11 3.33
N PRO A 320 13.82 -2.08 3.39
CA PRO A 320 14.95 -2.10 4.33
C PRO A 320 14.54 -2.19 5.80
N LEU A 321 13.42 -1.55 6.19
CA LEU A 321 12.87 -1.68 7.56
C LEU A 321 12.40 -3.11 7.84
N SER A 322 11.58 -3.68 6.94
CA SER A 322 11.04 -5.02 7.13
C SER A 322 12.15 -6.09 7.13
N GLN A 323 13.20 -5.93 6.29
CA GLN A 323 14.34 -6.84 6.29
C GLN A 323 15.12 -6.80 7.62
N ALA A 324 15.45 -5.59 8.10
CA ALA A 324 16.19 -5.45 9.35
C ALA A 324 15.42 -6.03 10.55
N ILE A 325 14.08 -5.95 10.54
CA ILE A 325 13.26 -6.57 11.58
C ILE A 325 13.28 -8.09 11.44
N LEU A 326 13.12 -8.64 10.22
CA LEU A 326 13.18 -10.08 9.98
C LEU A 326 14.50 -10.67 10.45
N ASP A 327 15.63 -10.05 10.10
CA ASP A 327 16.96 -10.52 10.48
C ASP A 327 17.07 -10.67 12.01
N ARG A 328 16.50 -9.73 12.77
CA ARG A 328 16.49 -9.82 14.23
C ARG A 328 15.46 -10.83 14.77
N MET A 329 14.31 -11.00 14.12
CA MET A 329 13.32 -12.00 14.50
C MET A 329 13.86 -13.42 14.37
N LEU A 330 14.67 -13.71 13.36
CA LEU A 330 15.32 -15.00 13.14
C LEU A 330 16.27 -15.39 14.27
N GLU A 331 16.85 -14.43 14.99
CA GLU A 331 17.68 -14.70 16.18
C GLU A 331 16.90 -15.34 17.34
N LEU A 332 15.57 -15.42 17.27
CA LEU A 332 14.73 -16.16 18.22
C LEU A 332 14.73 -17.68 17.96
N GLY A 333 15.43 -18.14 16.92
CA GLY A 333 15.43 -19.54 16.50
C GLY A 333 14.10 -19.97 15.89
N LEU A 334 13.35 -19.02 15.31
CA LEU A 334 12.20 -19.28 14.45
C LEU A 334 12.68 -19.63 13.05
N LYS A 335 11.93 -20.49 12.37
CA LYS A 335 12.15 -20.77 10.95
C LYS A 335 11.86 -19.53 10.11
N GLU A 336 12.64 -19.29 9.07
CA GLU A 336 12.35 -18.21 8.12
C GLU A 336 11.18 -18.60 7.22
N TYR A 337 10.12 -17.75 7.22
CA TYR A 337 9.07 -17.80 6.21
C TYR A 337 9.30 -16.74 5.11
N GLY A 338 9.99 -15.64 5.43
CA GLY A 338 10.54 -14.67 4.47
C GLY A 338 10.15 -13.22 4.70
N ASN A 339 10.75 -12.33 3.88
CA ASN A 339 10.36 -10.93 3.75
C ASN A 339 9.50 -10.77 2.49
N VAL A 340 8.18 -10.65 2.67
CA VAL A 340 7.19 -10.72 1.58
C VAL A 340 6.90 -9.31 1.05
N GLY A 341 7.19 -9.09 -0.23
CA GLY A 341 6.97 -7.81 -0.90
C GLY A 341 5.64 -7.69 -1.63
N HIS A 342 5.26 -6.45 -1.97
CA HIS A 342 4.02 -6.12 -2.69
C HIS A 342 2.73 -6.64 -2.03
N PHE A 343 2.77 -6.85 -0.73
CA PHE A 343 1.66 -7.41 0.01
C PHE A 343 0.46 -6.46 0.06
N ASN A 344 -0.70 -6.95 -0.38
CA ASN A 344 -1.93 -6.14 -0.54
C ASN A 344 -2.71 -5.97 0.77
N PHE A 345 -2.03 -5.85 1.90
CA PHE A 345 -2.65 -5.57 3.19
C PHE A 345 -2.96 -4.09 3.35
N ALA A 346 -4.10 -3.77 3.97
CA ALA A 346 -4.60 -2.39 4.03
C ALA A 346 -3.62 -1.42 4.71
N LEU A 347 -3.03 -1.80 5.86
CA LEU A 347 -2.09 -0.95 6.59
C LEU A 347 -0.69 -0.88 5.95
N SER A 348 -0.38 -1.75 5.00
CA SER A 348 0.83 -1.63 4.18
C SER A 348 0.64 -0.70 2.97
N GLY A 349 -0.62 -0.31 2.69
CA GLY A 349 -1.00 0.55 1.57
C GLY A 349 -0.58 2.01 1.67
N PRO A 350 -0.66 2.68 2.83
CA PRO A 350 -0.20 4.06 2.98
C PRO A 350 1.28 4.24 2.62
N THR A 351 1.54 5.32 1.88
CA THR A 351 2.91 5.75 1.53
C THR A 351 3.45 6.83 2.47
N GLU A 352 2.64 7.31 3.41
CA GLU A 352 2.89 8.47 4.24
C GLU A 352 4.00 8.27 5.28
N TYR A 353 4.29 7.02 5.64
CA TYR A 353 5.30 6.64 6.62
C TYR A 353 5.83 5.22 6.33
N PRO A 354 7.11 4.93 6.63
CA PRO A 354 7.64 3.57 6.62
C PRO A 354 6.79 2.64 7.48
N ASN A 355 6.45 1.48 6.95
CA ASN A 355 5.64 0.50 7.67
C ASN A 355 6.16 -0.92 7.46
N CYS A 356 6.01 -1.74 8.49
CA CYS A 356 6.32 -3.15 8.50
C CYS A 356 5.21 -3.91 9.23
N LEU A 357 4.65 -4.92 8.59
CA LEU A 357 3.81 -5.90 9.27
C LEU A 357 4.70 -7.09 9.65
N VAL A 358 4.61 -7.52 10.90
CA VAL A 358 5.37 -8.64 11.47
C VAL A 358 4.40 -9.76 11.78
N GLU A 359 4.51 -10.85 11.03
CA GLU A 359 3.88 -12.14 11.35
C GLU A 359 4.84 -12.90 12.24
N VAL A 360 4.59 -12.83 13.54
CA VAL A 360 5.54 -13.27 14.58
C VAL A 360 5.81 -14.75 14.50
N ALA A 361 4.75 -15.56 14.37
CA ALA A 361 4.80 -17.02 14.30
C ALA A 361 3.42 -17.55 13.85
N PHE A 362 3.29 -18.86 13.58
CA PHE A 362 2.05 -19.46 13.08
C PHE A 362 1.19 -20.05 14.21
N LEU A 363 -0.02 -19.53 14.38
CA LEU A 363 -1.03 -20.10 15.27
C LEU A 363 -1.50 -21.50 14.83
N SER A 364 -1.38 -21.80 13.53
CA SER A 364 -1.70 -23.13 12.97
C SER A 364 -0.61 -24.17 13.18
N ASN A 365 0.56 -23.78 13.71
CA ASN A 365 1.66 -24.72 13.98
C ASN A 365 1.80 -24.96 15.49
N PRO A 366 1.81 -26.23 15.96
CA PRO A 366 1.83 -26.55 17.40
C PRO A 366 3.04 -26.04 18.16
N ASP A 367 4.23 -26.02 17.54
CA ASP A 367 5.46 -25.57 18.19
C ASP A 367 5.52 -24.05 18.27
N ASP A 368 5.08 -23.37 17.21
CA ASP A 368 4.95 -21.91 17.19
C ASP A 368 3.88 -21.43 18.17
N GLU A 369 2.71 -22.08 18.22
CA GLU A 369 1.65 -21.80 19.17
C GLU A 369 2.15 -21.92 20.62
N LYS A 370 2.91 -22.98 20.93
CA LYS A 370 3.50 -23.15 22.25
C LYS A 370 4.42 -21.97 22.64
N ARG A 371 5.18 -21.43 21.68
CA ARG A 371 6.00 -20.22 21.91
C ARG A 371 5.13 -18.99 22.12
N ILE A 372 4.07 -18.83 21.33
CA ILE A 372 3.13 -17.69 21.45
C ILE A 372 2.46 -17.66 22.83
N LEU A 373 2.22 -18.80 23.46
CA LEU A 373 1.68 -18.90 24.81
C LEU A 373 2.66 -18.43 25.91
N ASP A 374 3.96 -18.39 25.65
CA ASP A 374 4.97 -17.98 26.66
C ASP A 374 5.14 -16.45 26.68
N LYS A 375 4.83 -15.83 27.81
CA LYS A 375 5.03 -14.38 28.04
C LYS A 375 6.49 -13.93 27.87
N ARG A 376 7.48 -14.82 28.06
CA ARG A 376 8.88 -14.50 27.80
C ARG A 376 9.12 -14.29 26.32
N PHE A 377 8.51 -15.11 25.49
CA PHE A 377 8.58 -14.96 24.03
C PHE A 377 8.04 -13.60 23.58
N HIS A 378 6.93 -13.07 24.16
CA HIS A 378 6.42 -11.74 23.84
C HIS A 378 7.46 -10.64 24.09
N ARG A 379 8.19 -10.74 25.23
CA ARG A 379 9.28 -9.79 25.56
C ARG A 379 10.43 -9.86 24.58
N ASP A 380 10.81 -11.08 24.20
CA ASP A 380 11.92 -11.31 23.27
C ASP A 380 11.55 -10.83 21.87
N VAL A 381 10.34 -11.09 21.39
CA VAL A 381 9.79 -10.56 20.13
C VAL A 381 9.84 -9.02 20.12
N ALA A 382 9.29 -8.37 21.14
CA ALA A 382 9.31 -6.91 21.25
C ALA A 382 10.74 -6.36 21.19
N LYS A 383 11.69 -6.97 21.92
CA LYS A 383 13.11 -6.61 21.89
C LYS A 383 13.73 -6.75 20.51
N LYS A 384 13.41 -7.83 19.77
CA LYS A 384 13.94 -8.06 18.42
C LYS A 384 13.39 -7.07 17.40
N ILE A 385 12.09 -6.75 17.45
CA ILE A 385 11.49 -5.70 16.64
C ILE A 385 12.16 -4.35 16.88
N ILE A 386 12.38 -3.98 18.15
CA ILE A 386 13.10 -2.75 18.53
C ILE A 386 14.53 -2.76 17.95
N ASN A 387 15.25 -3.87 18.08
CA ASN A 387 16.62 -3.96 17.61
C ASN A 387 16.69 -3.86 16.07
N GLY A 388 15.80 -4.53 15.33
CA GLY A 388 15.69 -4.41 13.87
C GLY A 388 15.36 -2.97 13.44
N THR A 389 14.44 -2.32 14.13
CA THR A 389 14.14 -0.90 13.90
C THR A 389 15.36 0.00 14.13
N LYS A 390 16.14 -0.23 15.20
CA LYS A 390 17.39 0.52 15.47
C LYS A 390 18.42 0.29 14.38
N ASP A 391 18.56 -0.94 13.91
CA ASP A 391 19.52 -1.24 12.85
C ASP A 391 19.14 -0.58 11.54
N TRP A 392 17.86 -0.61 11.17
CA TRP A 392 17.37 0.17 10.04
C TRP A 392 17.63 1.67 10.20
N LEU A 393 17.35 2.26 11.36
CA LEU A 393 17.60 3.68 11.63
C LEU A 393 19.07 4.07 11.44
N LYS A 394 20.03 3.18 11.74
CA LYS A 394 21.47 3.41 11.49
C LYS A 394 21.82 3.45 10.02
N THR A 395 21.08 2.72 9.17
CA THR A 395 21.33 2.70 7.71
C THR A 395 20.75 3.91 6.99
N MET A 396 19.80 4.62 7.62
CA MET A 396 19.16 5.80 7.04
C MET A 396 20.13 6.99 7.04
N LYS A 397 20.33 7.63 5.91
CA LYS A 397 21.21 8.79 5.74
C LYS A 397 20.51 10.10 6.07
#